data_0d16d0c1a2d410f3d1344b645dd43ae6
#
_entry.id   0d16d0c1a2d410f3d1344b645dd43ae6
#
_cell.length_a   1.000
_cell.length_b   1.000
_cell.length_c   1.000
_cell.angle_alpha   90.00
_cell.angle_beta   90.00
_cell.angle_gamma   90.00
#
_symmetry.space_group_name_H-M   'P 1'
#
loop_
_entity.id
_entity.type
_entity.pdbx_description
1 polymer ?
#
loop_
_entity_poly.entity_id
_entity_poly.type
_entity_poly.pdbx_seq_one_letter_code
_entity_poly.pdbx_strand_id
1 'polypeptide(L)'
;VEKAKSLLGARSIASGNYPVIFSEEISGNVISMYASSFSADSVQKGNSRLKGLMNTQIASPCFTLLNDPTRMDLPGFATFDGEGVPTQKIEMVVNGKLNAFLYNLETAAKDGVVSNGCGARPFAGHVDCGFHNLIVESGGYSTEALMALFPRSLFITKLEGGSGCNAVSGELSIGAQGFYCENGEVIHPVEGLTLSTNFFDLLKNI
;
A
#
# COMPACT_ATOMS: atom_id res chain seq x y z
N VAL A 1 23.98 0.53 11.49
CA VAL A 1 24.50 -0.23 12.64
C VAL A 1 23.41 -0.39 13.70
N GLU A 2 22.69 0.65 14.13
CA GLU A 2 21.65 0.58 15.20
C GLU A 2 20.49 -0.39 14.83
N LYS A 3 19.95 -0.33 13.60
CA LYS A 3 18.92 -1.28 13.11
C LYS A 3 19.36 -2.75 13.23
N ALA A 4 20.64 -3.05 12.99
CA ALA A 4 21.15 -4.42 13.11
C ALA A 4 21.31 -4.84 14.58
N LYS A 5 21.75 -3.92 15.45
CA LYS A 5 21.86 -4.20 16.90
C LYS A 5 20.50 -4.44 17.55
N SER A 6 19.46 -3.71 17.15
CA SER A 6 18.12 -3.84 17.72
C SER A 6 17.47 -5.21 17.45
N LEU A 7 17.98 -5.95 16.47
CA LEU A 7 17.50 -7.30 16.13
C LEU A 7 18.29 -8.42 16.80
N LEU A 8 19.33 -8.10 17.59
CA LEU A 8 20.09 -9.12 18.31
C LEU A 8 19.24 -9.79 19.37
N GLY A 9 19.29 -11.13 19.41
CA GLY A 9 18.50 -11.92 20.34
C GLY A 9 17.04 -12.10 19.91
N ALA A 10 16.76 -11.93 18.63
CA ALA A 10 15.45 -12.20 18.06
C ALA A 10 14.95 -13.62 18.38
N ARG A 11 13.66 -13.75 18.61
CA ARG A 11 13.00 -15.01 18.97
C ARG A 11 11.80 -15.25 18.07
N SER A 12 11.46 -16.50 17.88
CA SER A 12 10.17 -16.86 17.29
C SER A 12 9.04 -16.64 18.30
N ILE A 13 7.84 -16.38 17.81
CA ILE A 13 6.62 -16.32 18.60
C ILE A 13 5.65 -17.42 18.17
N ALA A 14 4.67 -17.72 19.00
CA ALA A 14 3.62 -18.66 18.64
C ALA A 14 2.79 -18.13 17.46
N SER A 15 2.37 -19.03 16.56
CA SER A 15 1.44 -18.68 15.50
C SER A 15 0.09 -18.24 16.08
N GLY A 16 -0.51 -17.22 15.50
CA GLY A 16 -1.80 -16.70 15.97
C GLY A 16 -2.21 -15.42 15.26
N ASN A 17 -3.34 -14.86 15.64
CA ASN A 17 -3.80 -13.58 15.17
C ASN A 17 -3.27 -12.46 16.08
N TYR A 18 -2.54 -11.54 15.50
CA TYR A 18 -1.96 -10.40 16.20
C TYR A 18 -2.38 -9.10 15.53
N PRO A 19 -2.68 -8.05 16.28
CA PRO A 19 -2.63 -6.69 15.74
C PRO A 19 -1.23 -6.41 15.21
N VAL A 20 -1.16 -5.90 13.97
CA VAL A 20 0.11 -5.60 13.30
C VAL A 20 0.19 -4.10 13.05
N ILE A 21 1.29 -3.51 13.45
CA ILE A 21 1.63 -2.12 13.18
C ILE A 21 2.80 -2.13 12.22
N PHE A 22 2.62 -1.53 11.06
CA PHE A 22 3.70 -1.37 10.09
C PHE A 22 4.44 -0.05 10.34
N SER A 23 5.78 -0.06 10.21
CA SER A 23 6.52 1.19 10.09
C SER A 23 6.10 1.94 8.81
N GLU A 24 6.39 3.24 8.73
CA GLU A 24 6.05 4.07 7.56
C GLU A 24 6.57 3.46 6.25
N GLU A 25 7.86 3.04 6.23
CA GLU A 25 8.48 2.40 5.08
C GLU A 25 7.75 1.12 4.67
N ILE A 26 7.38 0.28 5.64
CA ILE A 26 6.68 -0.98 5.38
C ILE A 26 5.26 -0.75 4.92
N SER A 27 4.56 0.23 5.48
CA SER A 27 3.23 0.63 5.01
C SER A 27 3.26 1.03 3.53
N GLY A 28 4.22 1.86 3.14
CA GLY A 28 4.43 2.26 1.74
C GLY A 28 4.73 1.06 0.83
N ASN A 29 5.59 0.14 1.28
CA ASN A 29 5.92 -1.07 0.52
C ASN A 29 4.69 -1.97 0.31
N VAL A 30 3.90 -2.21 1.34
CA VAL A 30 2.66 -3.02 1.24
C VAL A 30 1.68 -2.38 0.26
N ILE A 31 1.43 -1.07 0.35
CA ILE A 31 0.54 -0.37 -0.59
C ILE A 31 1.08 -0.47 -2.02
N SER A 32 2.38 -0.28 -2.22
CA SER A 32 3.01 -0.32 -3.55
C SER A 32 2.90 -1.70 -4.22
N MET A 33 2.97 -2.79 -3.46
CA MET A 33 2.79 -4.15 -3.98
C MET A 33 1.41 -4.38 -4.63
N TYR A 34 0.39 -3.66 -4.17
CA TYR A 34 -0.98 -3.78 -4.66
C TYR A 34 -1.45 -2.56 -5.47
N ALA A 35 -0.57 -1.62 -5.77
CA ALA A 35 -0.90 -0.38 -6.49
C ALA A 35 -1.52 -0.64 -7.87
N SER A 36 -1.10 -1.72 -8.56
CA SER A 36 -1.67 -2.13 -9.85
C SER A 36 -3.16 -2.45 -9.78
N SER A 37 -3.70 -2.81 -8.61
CA SER A 37 -5.13 -3.05 -8.44
C SER A 37 -5.97 -1.79 -8.68
N PHE A 38 -5.40 -0.60 -8.54
CA PHE A 38 -6.04 0.69 -8.79
C PHE A 38 -5.85 1.20 -10.23
N SER A 39 -5.14 0.46 -11.08
CA SER A 39 -4.99 0.78 -12.50
C SER A 39 -6.26 0.43 -13.26
N ALA A 40 -6.73 1.35 -14.11
CA ALA A 40 -7.85 1.10 -15.01
C ALA A 40 -7.58 -0.08 -15.95
N ASP A 41 -6.33 -0.27 -16.37
CA ASP A 41 -5.92 -1.41 -17.19
C ASP A 41 -6.18 -2.75 -16.48
N SER A 42 -5.77 -2.88 -15.22
CA SER A 42 -6.03 -4.08 -14.42
C SER A 42 -7.52 -4.33 -14.21
N VAL A 43 -8.30 -3.27 -13.97
CA VAL A 43 -9.74 -3.35 -13.80
C VAL A 43 -10.44 -3.80 -15.09
N GLN A 44 -10.08 -3.22 -16.24
CA GLN A 44 -10.64 -3.54 -17.55
C GLN A 44 -10.33 -4.99 -17.96
N LYS A 45 -9.12 -5.45 -17.70
CA LYS A 45 -8.68 -6.84 -17.95
C LYS A 45 -9.27 -7.86 -16.96
N GLY A 46 -9.96 -7.43 -15.91
CA GLY A 46 -10.49 -8.31 -14.87
C GLY A 46 -9.42 -8.79 -13.88
N ASN A 47 -8.28 -8.14 -13.84
CA ASN A 47 -7.15 -8.43 -12.96
C ASN A 47 -7.15 -7.58 -11.67
N SER A 48 -8.30 -7.03 -11.30
CA SER A 48 -8.47 -6.29 -10.05
C SER A 48 -9.81 -6.62 -9.39
N ARG A 49 -9.76 -6.88 -8.08
CA ARG A 49 -10.96 -7.06 -7.26
C ARG A 49 -11.76 -5.77 -7.06
N LEU A 50 -11.22 -4.62 -7.47
CA LEU A 50 -11.90 -3.32 -7.39
C LEU A 50 -12.87 -3.08 -8.55
N LYS A 51 -12.96 -3.99 -9.52
CA LYS A 51 -13.92 -3.89 -10.63
C LYS A 51 -15.35 -3.79 -10.12
N GLY A 52 -16.04 -2.74 -10.55
CA GLY A 52 -17.45 -2.49 -10.15
C GLY A 52 -17.62 -1.90 -8.75
N LEU A 53 -16.53 -1.60 -8.03
CA LEU A 53 -16.58 -1.07 -6.67
C LEU A 53 -16.40 0.46 -6.61
N MET A 54 -16.41 1.16 -7.73
CA MET A 54 -16.36 2.63 -7.75
C MET A 54 -17.44 3.22 -6.85
N ASN A 55 -17.08 4.20 -6.04
CA ASN A 55 -17.94 4.86 -5.07
C ASN A 55 -18.42 3.97 -3.90
N THR A 56 -17.85 2.79 -3.69
CA THR A 56 -18.16 1.92 -2.55
C THR A 56 -17.05 1.94 -1.49
N GLN A 57 -17.39 1.52 -0.27
CA GLN A 57 -16.43 1.40 0.83
C GLN A 57 -15.56 0.15 0.60
N ILE A 58 -14.26 0.35 0.42
CA ILE A 58 -13.27 -0.72 0.21
C ILE A 58 -12.24 -0.82 1.33
N ALA A 59 -12.16 0.20 2.17
CA ALA A 59 -11.22 0.29 3.29
C ALA A 59 -11.89 0.92 4.51
N SER A 60 -11.19 0.91 5.65
CA SER A 60 -11.63 1.63 6.85
C SER A 60 -11.82 3.13 6.57
N PRO A 61 -12.79 3.81 7.22
CA PRO A 61 -13.02 5.25 7.04
C PRO A 61 -11.82 6.15 7.39
N CYS A 62 -10.84 5.66 8.14
CA CYS A 62 -9.61 6.39 8.42
C CYS A 62 -8.58 6.33 7.28
N PHE A 63 -8.81 5.51 6.24
CA PHE A 63 -7.85 5.31 5.16
C PHE A 63 -8.12 6.22 3.97
N THR A 64 -7.13 7.05 3.63
CA THR A 64 -7.12 7.89 2.41
C THR A 64 -5.83 7.63 1.65
N LEU A 65 -5.95 7.33 0.36
CA LEU A 65 -4.83 7.04 -0.55
C LEU A 65 -4.86 7.99 -1.74
N LEU A 66 -3.75 8.66 -1.96
CA LEU A 66 -3.55 9.62 -3.03
C LEU A 66 -2.46 9.14 -3.98
N ASN A 67 -2.55 9.55 -5.26
CA ASN A 67 -1.41 9.63 -6.17
C ASN A 67 -1.15 11.10 -6.47
N ASP A 68 -0.03 11.64 -5.97
CA ASP A 68 0.27 13.06 -6.11
C ASP A 68 1.62 13.32 -6.79
N PRO A 69 1.62 13.50 -8.12
CA PRO A 69 2.81 13.87 -8.89
C PRO A 69 3.22 15.34 -8.72
N THR A 70 2.42 16.19 -8.07
CA THR A 70 2.69 17.62 -7.95
C THR A 70 3.64 17.96 -6.80
N ARG A 71 3.94 17.01 -5.94
CA ARG A 71 4.84 17.14 -4.79
C ARG A 71 6.30 17.18 -5.27
N MET A 72 6.87 18.40 -5.33
CA MET A 72 8.26 18.64 -5.75
C MET A 72 9.31 18.06 -4.79
N ASP A 73 8.93 17.79 -3.58
CA ASP A 73 9.76 17.19 -2.52
C ASP A 73 9.82 15.65 -2.58
N LEU A 74 9.01 15.03 -3.44
CA LEU A 74 8.94 13.59 -3.60
C LEU A 74 9.54 13.12 -4.95
N PRO A 75 10.13 11.92 -5.01
CA PRO A 75 10.87 11.46 -6.19
C PRO A 75 10.00 11.25 -7.44
N GLY A 76 8.70 11.03 -7.30
CA GLY A 76 7.76 10.89 -8.41
C GLY A 76 7.18 12.21 -8.92
N PHE A 77 7.80 13.35 -8.62
CA PHE A 77 7.39 14.64 -9.18
C PHE A 77 7.45 14.62 -10.72
N ALA A 78 6.34 15.00 -11.35
CA ALA A 78 6.24 15.13 -12.79
C ALA A 78 5.14 16.13 -13.16
N THR A 79 5.36 16.94 -14.21
CA THR A 79 4.37 17.89 -14.73
C THR A 79 3.50 17.29 -15.83
N PHE A 80 3.97 16.24 -16.46
CA PHE A 80 3.24 15.44 -17.47
C PHE A 80 3.70 13.98 -17.37
N ASP A 81 2.84 13.09 -17.80
CA ASP A 81 3.07 11.64 -17.81
C ASP A 81 3.86 11.16 -19.05
N GLY A 82 4.04 9.85 -19.19
CA GLY A 82 4.74 9.23 -20.32
C GLY A 82 4.05 9.36 -21.68
N GLU A 83 2.83 9.91 -21.72
CA GLU A 83 2.06 10.19 -22.93
C GLU A 83 1.93 11.69 -23.21
N GLY A 84 2.55 12.55 -22.37
CA GLY A 84 2.47 14.01 -22.48
C GLY A 84 1.19 14.61 -21.91
N VAL A 85 0.39 13.84 -21.18
CA VAL A 85 -0.80 14.33 -20.49
C VAL A 85 -0.38 15.05 -19.19
N PRO A 86 -0.90 16.27 -18.91
CA PRO A 86 -0.62 16.94 -17.65
C PRO A 86 -1.02 16.08 -16.45
N THR A 87 -0.11 15.95 -15.50
CA THR A 87 -0.36 15.21 -14.27
C THR A 87 -1.18 16.03 -13.28
N GLN A 88 -1.87 15.35 -12.37
CA GLN A 88 -2.67 15.98 -11.34
C GLN A 88 -2.70 15.11 -10.08
N LYS A 89 -3.01 15.73 -8.94
CA LYS A 89 -3.32 14.98 -7.72
C LYS A 89 -4.59 14.17 -7.93
N ILE A 90 -4.53 12.87 -7.63
CA ILE A 90 -5.64 11.93 -7.77
C ILE A 90 -5.96 11.37 -6.40
N GLU A 91 -7.17 11.59 -5.93
CA GLU A 91 -7.70 11.00 -4.72
C GLU A 91 -8.28 9.62 -5.06
N MET A 92 -7.46 8.58 -4.90
CA MET A 92 -7.82 7.21 -5.27
C MET A 92 -8.81 6.60 -4.30
N VAL A 93 -8.56 6.76 -3.00
CA VAL A 93 -9.46 6.35 -1.91
C VAL A 93 -9.60 7.52 -0.95
N VAL A 94 -10.82 7.88 -0.61
CA VAL A 94 -11.12 8.97 0.34
C VAL A 94 -12.00 8.43 1.45
N ASN A 95 -11.53 8.52 2.69
CA ASN A 95 -12.24 8.00 3.86
C ASN A 95 -12.72 6.54 3.65
N GLY A 96 -11.82 5.70 3.08
CA GLY A 96 -12.08 4.30 2.77
C GLY A 96 -12.94 4.03 1.53
N LYS A 97 -13.49 5.05 0.88
CA LYS A 97 -14.34 4.93 -0.30
C LYS A 97 -13.49 5.03 -1.57
N LEU A 98 -13.65 4.08 -2.50
CA LEU A 98 -12.97 4.11 -3.80
C LEU A 98 -13.51 5.27 -4.64
N ASN A 99 -12.66 6.22 -5.00
CA ASN A 99 -13.04 7.47 -5.64
C ASN A 99 -12.52 7.59 -7.09
N ALA A 100 -11.34 7.02 -7.39
CA ALA A 100 -10.77 7.08 -8.73
C ALA A 100 -9.87 5.88 -9.03
N PHE A 101 -9.81 5.51 -10.31
CA PHE A 101 -8.76 4.67 -10.89
C PHE A 101 -7.70 5.53 -11.58
N LEU A 102 -6.52 4.94 -11.81
CA LEU A 102 -5.45 5.54 -12.59
C LEU A 102 -5.67 5.25 -14.06
N TYR A 103 -5.67 6.29 -14.90
CA TYR A 103 -5.95 6.20 -16.33
C TYR A 103 -4.80 6.75 -17.16
N ASN A 104 -4.40 6.00 -18.19
CA ASN A 104 -3.66 6.50 -19.35
C ASN A 104 -4.64 6.85 -20.48
N LEU A 105 -4.16 7.29 -21.65
CA LEU A 105 -5.02 7.66 -22.78
C LEU A 105 -5.85 6.48 -23.31
N GLU A 106 -5.25 5.30 -23.43
CA GLU A 106 -5.92 4.10 -23.94
C GLU A 106 -7.05 3.65 -23.04
N THR A 107 -6.78 3.50 -21.75
CA THR A 107 -7.77 3.02 -20.77
C THR A 107 -8.88 4.04 -20.53
N ALA A 108 -8.53 5.34 -20.57
CA ALA A 108 -9.51 6.42 -20.50
C ALA A 108 -10.48 6.41 -21.69
N ALA A 109 -9.95 6.21 -22.89
CA ALA A 109 -10.76 6.11 -24.12
C ALA A 109 -11.73 4.90 -24.06
N LYS A 110 -11.29 3.75 -23.52
CA LYS A 110 -12.13 2.55 -23.36
C LYS A 110 -13.30 2.78 -22.41
N ASP A 111 -13.11 3.52 -21.34
CA ASP A 111 -14.15 3.81 -20.35
C ASP A 111 -14.93 5.12 -20.66
N GLY A 112 -14.57 5.83 -21.74
CA GLY A 112 -15.23 7.08 -22.12
C GLY A 112 -14.98 8.24 -21.15
N VAL A 113 -13.81 8.23 -20.47
CA VAL A 113 -13.40 9.27 -19.51
C VAL A 113 -12.14 10.01 -20.01
N VAL A 114 -11.70 11.02 -19.29
CA VAL A 114 -10.47 11.74 -19.58
C VAL A 114 -9.31 11.09 -18.82
N SER A 115 -8.14 10.92 -19.48
CA SER A 115 -6.91 10.50 -18.82
C SER A 115 -6.55 11.45 -17.68
N ASN A 116 -6.11 10.90 -16.57
CA ASN A 116 -5.72 11.67 -15.40
C ASN A 116 -4.18 11.75 -15.21
N GLY A 117 -3.43 11.54 -16.32
CA GLY A 117 -1.99 11.72 -16.34
C GLY A 117 -1.22 10.59 -15.65
N CYS A 118 -1.65 9.35 -15.87
CA CYS A 118 -1.02 8.15 -15.30
C CYS A 118 -0.39 7.23 -16.36
N GLY A 119 -0.07 7.74 -17.55
CA GLY A 119 0.64 7.00 -18.59
C GLY A 119 2.10 6.75 -18.18
N ALA A 120 2.46 5.50 -17.91
CA ALA A 120 3.83 5.09 -17.60
C ALA A 120 4.45 4.46 -18.84
N ARG A 121 5.51 5.08 -19.36
CA ARG A 121 6.24 4.60 -20.55
C ARG A 121 7.54 3.94 -20.12
N PRO A 122 7.64 2.61 -20.19
CA PRO A 122 8.91 1.92 -19.97
C PRO A 122 9.88 2.20 -21.15
N PHE A 123 11.17 1.90 -20.95
CA PHE A 123 12.18 2.04 -21.99
C PHE A 123 11.85 1.21 -23.25
N ALA A 124 11.25 0.04 -23.06
CA ALA A 124 10.75 -0.82 -24.14
C ALA A 124 9.39 -1.40 -23.75
N GLY A 125 8.45 -1.43 -24.70
CA GLY A 125 7.10 -1.98 -24.49
C GLY A 125 5.98 -0.96 -24.69
N HIS A 126 4.79 -1.37 -24.28
CA HIS A 126 3.59 -0.52 -24.34
C HIS A 126 3.54 0.44 -23.15
N VAL A 127 2.75 1.50 -23.30
CA VAL A 127 2.46 2.42 -22.20
C VAL A 127 1.45 1.75 -21.27
N ASP A 128 1.80 1.66 -20.00
CA ASP A 128 0.94 1.14 -18.95
C ASP A 128 0.30 2.27 -18.12
N CYS A 129 -0.67 1.93 -17.28
CA CYS A 129 -1.12 2.83 -16.23
C CYS A 129 -0.19 2.68 -15.02
N GLY A 130 0.50 3.76 -14.66
CA GLY A 130 1.40 3.81 -13.51
C GLY A 130 0.90 4.78 -12.44
N PHE A 131 1.66 4.84 -11.37
CA PHE A 131 1.51 5.86 -10.33
C PHE A 131 2.82 6.65 -10.21
N HIS A 132 2.73 7.85 -9.63
CA HIS A 132 3.88 8.71 -9.37
C HIS A 132 4.30 8.61 -7.89
N ASN A 133 3.57 9.29 -7.01
CA ASN A 133 3.79 9.24 -5.57
C ASN A 133 2.51 8.73 -4.90
N LEU A 134 2.55 7.50 -4.38
CA LEU A 134 1.48 6.97 -3.53
C LEU A 134 1.64 7.52 -2.13
N ILE A 135 0.64 8.21 -1.64
CA ILE A 135 0.63 8.83 -0.32
C ILE A 135 -0.57 8.32 0.45
N VAL A 136 -0.32 7.69 1.58
CA VAL A 136 -1.35 7.43 2.59
C VAL A 136 -1.37 8.62 3.52
N GLU A 137 -2.53 9.25 3.69
CA GLU A 137 -2.67 10.37 4.63
C GLU A 137 -2.44 9.88 6.07
N SER A 138 -1.68 10.65 6.83
CA SER A 138 -1.39 10.32 8.23
C SER A 138 -2.64 10.46 9.09
N GLY A 139 -2.82 9.48 9.98
CA GLY A 139 -3.85 9.53 11.02
C GLY A 139 -3.42 10.39 12.22
N GLY A 140 -4.24 10.35 13.26
CA GLY A 140 -4.01 11.13 14.48
C GLY A 140 -3.13 10.46 15.55
N TYR A 141 -2.64 9.23 15.31
CA TYR A 141 -1.88 8.47 16.30
C TYR A 141 -0.41 8.39 15.92
N SER A 142 0.48 8.53 16.92
CA SER A 142 1.88 8.15 16.77
C SER A 142 2.03 6.63 16.79
N THR A 143 3.19 6.12 16.37
CA THR A 143 3.50 4.67 16.41
C THR A 143 3.39 4.12 17.84
N GLU A 144 3.89 4.86 18.83
CA GLU A 144 3.83 4.49 20.25
C GLU A 144 2.38 4.46 20.75
N ALA A 145 1.58 5.44 20.33
CA ALA A 145 0.16 5.48 20.67
C ALA A 145 -0.60 4.29 20.05
N LEU A 146 -0.29 3.90 18.81
CA LEU A 146 -0.86 2.72 18.18
C LEU A 146 -0.46 1.43 18.93
N MET A 147 0.81 1.29 19.32
CA MET A 147 1.26 0.15 20.11
C MET A 147 0.53 0.04 21.45
N ALA A 148 0.23 1.16 22.08
CA ALA A 148 -0.45 1.22 23.36
C ALA A 148 -1.96 0.88 23.29
N LEU A 149 -2.58 0.87 22.10
CA LEU A 149 -3.99 0.48 21.92
C LEU A 149 -4.24 -1.02 22.18
N PHE A 150 -3.20 -1.84 22.08
CA PHE A 150 -3.34 -3.29 22.13
C PHE A 150 -2.52 -3.89 23.29
N PRO A 151 -3.08 -4.85 24.07
CA PRO A 151 -2.32 -5.57 25.08
C PRO A 151 -1.10 -6.30 24.51
N ARG A 152 -1.20 -6.76 23.26
CA ARG A 152 -0.14 -7.40 22.50
C ARG A 152 -0.24 -7.01 21.05
N SER A 153 0.90 -6.70 20.42
CA SER A 153 0.98 -6.34 18.99
C SER A 153 2.33 -6.72 18.40
N LEU A 154 2.41 -6.67 17.07
CA LEU A 154 3.65 -6.81 16.32
C LEU A 154 3.96 -5.50 15.61
N PHE A 155 5.12 -4.93 15.86
CA PHE A 155 5.64 -3.79 15.12
C PHE A 155 6.60 -4.30 14.04
N ILE A 156 6.18 -4.25 12.77
CA ILE A 156 6.92 -4.79 11.64
C ILE A 156 7.76 -3.68 11.00
N THR A 157 9.06 -3.93 10.91
CA THR A 157 10.05 -2.98 10.40
C THR A 157 10.81 -3.48 9.17
N LYS A 158 10.58 -4.74 8.76
CA LYS A 158 11.16 -5.32 7.55
C LYS A 158 10.26 -6.39 6.96
N LEU A 159 10.16 -6.42 5.64
CA LEU A 159 9.55 -7.52 4.88
C LEU A 159 10.66 -8.30 4.15
N GLU A 160 10.45 -9.60 3.99
CA GLU A 160 11.42 -10.52 3.37
C GLU A 160 10.77 -11.30 2.23
N GLY A 161 11.30 -11.11 1.03
CA GLY A 161 10.75 -11.72 -0.17
C GLY A 161 9.57 -10.94 -0.73
N GLY A 162 8.59 -11.61 -1.29
CA GLY A 162 7.41 -11.01 -1.95
C GLY A 162 6.75 -11.98 -2.93
N SER A 163 7.33 -13.17 -3.11
CA SER A 163 6.82 -14.20 -4.03
C SER A 163 5.45 -14.77 -3.62
N GLY A 164 5.04 -14.59 -2.37
CA GLY A 164 3.73 -14.98 -1.86
C GLY A 164 2.66 -13.88 -1.92
N CYS A 165 2.93 -12.77 -2.63
CA CYS A 165 1.98 -11.68 -2.79
C CYS A 165 1.37 -11.69 -4.19
N ASN A 166 0.05 -11.54 -4.29
CA ASN A 166 -0.67 -11.54 -5.55
C ASN A 166 -1.66 -10.37 -5.60
N ALA A 167 -1.37 -9.35 -6.42
CA ALA A 167 -2.19 -8.15 -6.52
C ALA A 167 -3.59 -8.42 -7.10
N VAL A 168 -3.78 -9.49 -7.88
CA VAL A 168 -5.08 -9.85 -8.46
C VAL A 168 -6.00 -10.45 -7.40
N SER A 169 -5.52 -11.44 -6.65
CA SER A 169 -6.30 -12.09 -5.58
C SER A 169 -6.31 -11.31 -4.27
N GLY A 170 -5.37 -10.38 -4.10
CA GLY A 170 -5.12 -9.68 -2.85
C GLY A 170 -4.36 -10.52 -1.81
N GLU A 171 -3.93 -11.73 -2.15
CA GLU A 171 -3.20 -12.59 -1.25
C GLU A 171 -1.87 -11.93 -0.83
N LEU A 172 -1.63 -11.89 0.47
CA LEU A 172 -0.40 -11.41 1.08
C LEU A 172 0.14 -12.50 1.99
N SER A 173 1.25 -13.12 1.56
CA SER A 173 2.01 -14.10 2.33
C SER A 173 3.48 -13.75 2.21
N ILE A 174 4.04 -13.14 3.25
CA ILE A 174 5.37 -12.53 3.19
C ILE A 174 6.13 -12.73 4.49
N GLY A 175 7.41 -13.06 4.38
CA GLY A 175 8.30 -13.08 5.54
C GLY A 175 8.45 -11.69 6.15
N ALA A 176 8.58 -11.63 7.47
CA ALA A 176 8.69 -10.35 8.17
C ALA A 176 9.62 -10.45 9.38
N GLN A 177 10.18 -9.29 9.74
CA GLN A 177 10.92 -9.07 10.98
C GLN A 177 10.40 -7.81 11.66
N GLY A 178 10.52 -7.78 12.96
CA GLY A 178 10.09 -6.63 13.75
C GLY A 178 10.23 -6.88 15.23
N PHE A 179 9.27 -6.38 15.99
CA PHE A 179 9.28 -6.43 17.45
C PHE A 179 7.94 -6.94 17.98
N TYR A 180 8.01 -7.76 19.01
CA TYR A 180 6.86 -8.09 19.82
C TYR A 180 6.69 -7.02 20.89
N CYS A 181 5.48 -6.48 20.99
CA CYS A 181 5.14 -5.39 21.89
C CYS A 181 4.02 -5.82 22.86
N GLU A 182 4.12 -5.38 24.11
CA GLU A 182 3.08 -5.53 25.14
C GLU A 182 2.80 -4.18 25.79
N ASN A 183 1.51 -3.82 25.85
CA ASN A 183 1.04 -2.59 26.50
C ASN A 183 1.78 -1.32 26.05
N GLY A 184 2.17 -1.25 24.77
CA GLY A 184 2.89 -0.12 24.20
C GLY A 184 4.41 -0.19 24.31
N GLU A 185 4.96 -1.20 24.99
CA GLU A 185 6.41 -1.36 25.14
C GLU A 185 6.96 -2.45 24.23
N VAL A 186 8.14 -2.20 23.64
CA VAL A 186 8.87 -3.22 22.88
C VAL A 186 9.52 -4.19 23.86
N ILE A 187 9.17 -5.48 23.76
CA ILE A 187 9.65 -6.53 24.66
C ILE A 187 10.89 -7.24 24.11
N HIS A 188 10.82 -7.71 22.87
CA HIS A 188 11.95 -8.35 22.20
C HIS A 188 11.81 -8.32 20.67
N PRO A 189 12.89 -8.37 19.92
CA PRO A 189 12.84 -8.54 18.48
C PRO A 189 12.30 -9.93 18.10
N VAL A 190 11.64 -10.01 16.95
CA VAL A 190 11.10 -11.26 16.39
C VAL A 190 11.58 -11.49 14.98
N GLU A 191 11.85 -12.75 14.66
CA GLU A 191 12.28 -13.22 13.35
C GLU A 191 11.53 -14.50 12.95
N GLY A 192 11.63 -14.87 11.66
CA GLY A 192 11.00 -16.08 11.15
C GLY A 192 9.47 -15.98 11.10
N LEU A 193 8.93 -14.76 11.06
CA LEU A 193 7.49 -14.53 10.92
C LEU A 193 7.07 -14.68 9.46
N THR A 194 5.88 -15.23 9.26
CA THR A 194 5.15 -15.09 8.00
C THR A 194 3.85 -14.36 8.27
N LEU A 195 3.67 -13.20 7.65
CA LEU A 195 2.41 -12.48 7.64
C LEU A 195 1.54 -13.08 6.53
N SER A 196 0.38 -13.61 6.89
CA SER A 196 -0.56 -14.21 5.95
C SER A 196 -1.94 -13.58 6.12
N THR A 197 -2.38 -12.86 5.10
CA THR A 197 -3.69 -12.17 5.08
C THR A 197 -4.11 -11.87 3.64
N ASN A 198 -5.23 -11.17 3.48
CA ASN A 198 -5.63 -10.58 2.21
C ASN A 198 -5.55 -9.05 2.30
N PHE A 199 -4.93 -8.42 1.32
CA PHE A 199 -4.73 -6.97 1.27
C PHE A 199 -6.03 -6.18 1.39
N PHE A 200 -7.09 -6.60 0.67
CA PHE A 200 -8.38 -5.90 0.72
C PHE A 200 -9.10 -6.07 2.06
N ASP A 201 -8.86 -7.17 2.76
CA ASP A 201 -9.39 -7.36 4.11
C ASP A 201 -8.54 -6.58 5.13
N LEU A 202 -7.22 -6.49 4.91
CA LEU A 202 -6.34 -5.64 5.71
C LEU A 202 -6.79 -4.18 5.65
N LEU A 203 -7.09 -3.63 4.46
CA LEU A 203 -7.58 -2.26 4.32
C LEU A 203 -8.88 -1.98 5.09
N LYS A 204 -9.74 -2.97 5.25
CA LYS A 204 -11.00 -2.82 6.01
C LYS A 204 -10.79 -2.85 7.53
N ASN A 205 -9.68 -3.40 7.97
CA ASN A 205 -9.37 -3.64 9.39
C ASN A 205 -8.28 -2.69 9.92
N ILE A 206 -8.02 -1.60 9.19
CA ILE A 206 -7.13 -0.53 9.68
C ILE A 206 -7.80 0.24 10.82
#